data_dae3d8fe5428f7a953cceba88a11db5a
#
_entry.id   dae3d8fe5428f7a953cceba88a11db5a
#
_cell.length_a   1.000
_cell.length_b   1.000
_cell.length_c   1.000
_cell.angle_alpha   90.00
_cell.angle_beta   90.00
_cell.angle_gamma   90.00
#
_symmetry.space_group_name_H-M   'P 1'
#
loop_
_entity.id
_entity.type
_entity.pdbx_description
1 polymer ?
#
loop_
_entity_poly.entity_id
_entity_poly.type
_entity_poly.pdbx_seq_one_letter_code
_entity_poly.pdbx_strand_id
1 'polypeptide(L)'
;MRPFGSTLPPLACTCAKELPFDADTGVAAAANDSIYGLAAGIWTTDLSKAHKTARQLKAGSVWVNQYNGFDTAMPFGGYKQSGWGRELGQSAIELYTQTKAVNVAL
;
A
#
# COMPACT_ATOMS: atom_id res chain seq x y z
N MET A 1 -22.27 -18.07 19.47
CA MET A 1 -21.23 -17.26 18.79
C MET A 1 -20.02 -17.19 19.71
N ARG A 2 -18.92 -17.86 19.38
CA ARG A 2 -17.71 -17.85 20.22
C ARG A 2 -16.81 -16.74 19.70
N PRO A 3 -16.17 -15.93 20.57
CA PRO A 3 -15.17 -14.96 20.13
C PRO A 3 -13.93 -15.71 19.64
N PHE A 4 -13.41 -15.33 18.51
CA PHE A 4 -12.16 -15.82 17.96
C PHE A 4 -11.02 -15.41 18.90
N GLY A 5 -10.61 -16.34 19.75
CA GLY A 5 -9.33 -16.25 20.43
C GLY A 5 -8.27 -16.79 19.49
N SER A 6 -7.59 -15.93 18.80
CA SER A 6 -6.45 -16.29 17.96
C SER A 6 -5.18 -16.34 18.80
N THR A 7 -4.84 -17.51 19.30
CA THR A 7 -3.45 -17.82 19.59
C THR A 7 -2.78 -18.24 18.27
N LEU A 8 -2.34 -17.29 17.49
CA LEU A 8 -1.43 -17.55 16.40
C LEU A 8 -0.03 -17.79 16.99
N PRO A 9 0.68 -18.84 16.56
CA PRO A 9 2.07 -19.04 16.95
C PRO A 9 2.92 -17.87 16.43
N PRO A 10 4.03 -17.52 17.08
CA PRO A 10 4.90 -16.47 16.62
C PRO A 10 5.55 -16.89 15.31
N LEU A 11 4.97 -16.53 14.19
CA LEU A 11 5.64 -16.57 12.90
C LEU A 11 6.65 -15.42 12.89
N ALA A 12 7.92 -15.79 12.92
CA ALA A 12 9.03 -14.88 12.82
C ALA A 12 9.10 -14.26 11.40
N CYS A 13 8.24 -13.31 11.13
CA CYS A 13 8.44 -12.29 10.12
C CYS A 13 7.92 -10.97 10.64
N THR A 14 8.81 -10.20 11.20
CA THR A 14 8.55 -8.98 11.96
C THR A 14 8.25 -7.74 11.08
N CYS A 15 7.76 -7.92 9.87
CA CYS A 15 7.54 -6.80 8.95
C CYS A 15 6.09 -6.33 8.86
N ALA A 16 5.13 -7.00 9.50
CA ALA A 16 3.73 -6.60 9.48
C ALA A 16 3.29 -6.16 10.89
N LYS A 17 2.74 -4.95 10.99
CA LYS A 17 2.10 -4.43 12.19
C LYS A 17 0.59 -4.48 11.99
N GLU A 18 -0.09 -5.29 12.79
CA GLU A 18 -1.55 -5.34 12.81
C GLU A 18 -2.09 -4.33 13.82
N LEU A 19 -3.00 -3.47 13.36
CA LEU A 19 -3.63 -2.45 14.17
C LEU A 19 -5.15 -2.61 14.08
N PRO A 20 -5.82 -3.12 15.12
CA PRO A 20 -7.27 -3.08 15.19
C PRO A 20 -7.75 -1.64 15.35
N PHE A 21 -8.84 -1.27 14.68
CA PHE A 21 -9.38 0.08 14.79
C PHE A 21 -10.91 0.11 14.71
N ASP A 22 -11.49 0.81 15.66
CA ASP A 22 -12.89 1.23 15.61
C ASP A 22 -12.92 2.68 15.16
N ALA A 23 -13.45 3.00 14.02
CA ALA A 23 -13.65 4.34 13.48
C ALA A 23 -12.53 5.39 13.74
N ASP A 24 -12.24 6.22 12.82
CA ASP A 24 -11.50 7.51 12.76
C ASP A 24 -10.41 7.89 13.82
N THR A 25 -10.04 7.03 14.74
CA THR A 25 -9.14 7.39 15.85
C THR A 25 -7.68 7.05 15.55
N GLY A 26 -7.03 7.86 14.72
CA GLY A 26 -5.56 7.85 14.66
C GLY A 26 -4.89 6.60 14.08
N VAL A 27 -5.65 5.62 13.58
CA VAL A 27 -5.06 4.39 13.03
C VAL A 27 -4.10 4.67 11.87
N ALA A 28 -4.45 5.62 11.02
CA ALA A 28 -3.57 6.02 9.92
C ALA A 28 -2.28 6.66 10.41
N ALA A 29 -2.32 7.44 11.49
CA ALA A 29 -1.12 8.00 12.11
C ALA A 29 -0.23 6.89 12.67
N ALA A 30 -0.79 5.93 13.40
CA ALA A 30 -0.06 4.80 13.94
C ALA A 30 0.49 3.87 12.85
N ALA A 31 -0.27 3.64 11.78
CA ALA A 31 0.20 2.85 10.63
C ALA A 31 1.30 3.58 9.85
N ASN A 32 1.25 4.91 9.79
CA ASN A 32 2.25 5.72 9.14
C ASN A 32 3.51 5.97 9.99
N ASP A 33 3.50 5.59 11.27
CA ASP A 33 4.65 5.70 12.18
C ASP A 33 5.67 4.60 11.87
N SER A 34 6.29 4.72 10.71
CA SER A 34 7.31 3.82 10.18
C SER A 34 8.16 4.58 9.17
N ILE A 35 9.44 4.25 9.09
CA ILE A 35 10.34 4.75 8.04
C ILE A 35 10.04 4.15 6.67
N TYR A 36 9.28 3.07 6.62
CA TYR A 36 8.87 2.38 5.40
C TYR A 36 7.45 2.75 4.97
N GLY A 37 7.12 2.46 3.74
CA GLY A 37 5.81 2.68 3.16
C GLY A 37 5.60 1.87 1.89
N LEU A 38 5.89 0.56 1.91
CA LEU A 38 5.74 -0.27 0.72
C LEU A 38 4.27 -0.57 0.47
N ALA A 39 3.60 -1.16 1.44
CA ALA A 39 2.25 -1.66 1.27
C ALA A 39 1.47 -1.67 2.59
N ALA A 40 0.14 -1.65 2.46
CA ALA A 40 -0.79 -1.79 3.59
C ALA A 40 -2.03 -2.58 3.17
N GLY A 41 -2.62 -3.30 4.12
CA GLY A 41 -3.90 -3.99 3.96
C GLY A 41 -4.96 -3.44 4.90
N ILE A 42 -6.18 -3.30 4.43
CA ILE A 42 -7.34 -2.84 5.20
C ILE A 42 -8.42 -3.92 5.12
N TRP A 43 -8.94 -4.35 6.26
CA TRP A 43 -10.07 -5.29 6.34
C TRP A 43 -11.28 -4.59 6.92
N THR A 44 -12.31 -4.41 6.12
CA THR A 44 -13.56 -3.77 6.53
C THR A 44 -14.69 -4.09 5.55
N THR A 45 -15.91 -4.13 6.05
CA THR A 45 -17.13 -4.21 5.22
C THR A 45 -17.64 -2.83 4.81
N ASP A 46 -17.11 -1.74 5.41
CA ASP A 46 -17.48 -0.37 5.09
C ASP A 46 -16.54 0.19 4.01
N LEU A 47 -17.04 0.29 2.79
CA LEU A 47 -16.29 0.78 1.64
C LEU A 47 -15.87 2.25 1.80
N SER A 48 -16.72 3.08 2.42
CA SER A 48 -16.40 4.48 2.67
C SER A 48 -15.22 4.61 3.64
N LYS A 49 -15.22 3.81 4.70
CA LYS A 49 -14.12 3.72 5.66
C LYS A 49 -12.85 3.23 5.00
N ALA A 50 -12.93 2.20 4.14
CA ALA A 50 -11.80 1.69 3.39
C ALA A 50 -11.12 2.80 2.56
N HIS A 51 -11.90 3.54 1.76
CA HIS A 51 -11.37 4.61 0.92
C HIS A 51 -10.79 5.79 1.71
N LYS A 52 -11.44 6.18 2.81
CA LYS A 52 -10.92 7.24 3.68
C LYS A 52 -9.58 6.85 4.29
N THR A 53 -9.48 5.64 4.83
CA THR A 53 -8.26 5.12 5.43
C THR A 53 -7.16 4.97 4.39
N ALA A 54 -7.46 4.41 3.22
CA ALA A 54 -6.48 4.22 2.14
C ALA A 54 -5.83 5.55 1.71
N ARG A 55 -6.58 6.64 1.64
CA ARG A 55 -6.04 7.97 1.31
C ARG A 55 -5.11 8.54 2.37
N GLN A 56 -5.25 8.13 3.61
CA GLN A 56 -4.44 8.61 4.73
C GLN A 56 -3.15 7.78 4.90
N LEU A 57 -3.12 6.55 4.40
CA LEU A 57 -1.96 5.68 4.49
C LEU A 57 -0.84 6.14 3.55
N LYS A 58 0.36 6.28 4.08
CA LYS A 58 1.58 6.62 3.33
C LYS A 58 2.27 5.34 2.87
N ALA A 59 1.59 4.59 2.02
CA ALA A 59 2.08 3.36 1.41
C ALA A 59 1.86 3.41 -0.11
N GLY A 60 2.76 2.81 -0.85
CA GLY A 60 2.69 2.82 -2.31
C GLY A 60 1.60 1.90 -2.87
N SER A 61 1.25 0.85 -2.12
CA SER A 61 0.14 -0.03 -2.45
C SER A 61 -0.76 -0.22 -1.25
N VAL A 62 -2.07 -0.13 -1.46
CA VAL A 62 -3.07 -0.38 -0.41
C VAL A 62 -4.11 -1.36 -0.94
N TRP A 63 -4.26 -2.48 -0.25
CA TRP A 63 -5.27 -3.49 -0.55
C TRP A 63 -6.44 -3.39 0.41
N VAL A 64 -7.63 -3.70 -0.06
CA VAL A 64 -8.84 -3.79 0.75
C VAL A 64 -9.39 -5.20 0.69
N ASN A 65 -9.57 -5.82 1.86
CA ASN A 65 -10.07 -7.19 2.05
C ASN A 65 -9.26 -8.26 1.30
N GLN A 66 -8.02 -7.95 1.00
CA GLN A 66 -7.04 -8.86 0.41
C GLN A 66 -5.63 -8.41 0.81
N TYR A 67 -4.64 -9.25 0.54
CA TYR A 67 -3.23 -8.94 0.68
C TYR A 67 -2.43 -9.61 -0.43
N ASN A 68 -1.41 -8.91 -0.94
CA ASN A 68 -0.58 -9.38 -2.06
C ASN A 68 -1.35 -9.66 -3.35
N GLY A 69 -2.49 -9.01 -3.57
CA GLY A 69 -3.16 -9.03 -4.87
C GLY A 69 -2.44 -8.10 -5.84
N PHE A 70 -1.76 -8.66 -6.83
CA PHE A 70 -1.07 -7.88 -7.86
C PHE A 70 -1.82 -7.94 -9.18
N ASP A 71 -1.82 -6.82 -9.89
CA ASP A 71 -2.28 -6.72 -11.27
C ASP A 71 -1.16 -6.09 -12.08
N THR A 72 -0.84 -6.68 -13.23
CA THR A 72 0.21 -6.18 -14.11
C THR A 72 -0.06 -4.78 -14.65
N ALA A 73 -1.30 -4.33 -14.64
CA ALA A 73 -1.70 -2.98 -15.04
C ALA A 73 -1.56 -1.94 -13.91
N MET A 74 -1.38 -2.38 -12.67
CA MET A 74 -1.29 -1.49 -11.51
C MET A 74 0.15 -1.32 -11.05
N PRO A 75 0.65 -0.08 -10.89
CA PRO A 75 2.01 0.14 -10.43
C PRO A 75 2.19 -0.35 -8.98
N PHE A 76 3.31 -1.02 -8.74
CA PHE A 76 3.76 -1.46 -7.43
C PHE A 76 5.06 -0.77 -7.05
N GLY A 77 5.16 -0.29 -5.83
CA GLY A 77 6.38 0.33 -5.32
C GLY A 77 6.14 1.09 -4.02
N GLY A 78 7.22 1.57 -3.41
CA GLY A 78 7.20 2.12 -2.07
C GLY A 78 7.07 3.63 -1.99
N TYR A 79 6.78 4.07 -0.78
CA TYR A 79 6.99 5.43 -0.28
C TYR A 79 8.12 5.41 0.74
N LYS A 80 8.62 6.57 1.11
CA LYS A 80 9.65 6.75 2.14
C LYS A 80 10.89 5.88 1.82
N GLN A 81 11.46 5.18 2.81
CA GLN A 81 12.63 4.33 2.61
C GLN A 81 12.34 3.00 1.88
N SER A 82 11.11 2.71 1.56
CA SER A 82 10.77 1.60 0.66
C SER A 82 11.07 1.89 -0.82
N GLY A 83 11.54 3.09 -1.14
CA GLY A 83 12.07 3.43 -2.46
C GLY A 83 11.14 4.26 -3.33
N TRP A 84 11.64 4.68 -4.48
CA TRP A 84 10.99 5.62 -5.40
C TRP A 84 10.42 4.99 -6.65
N GLY A 85 11.06 3.92 -7.12
CA GLY A 85 10.68 3.28 -8.37
C GLY A 85 9.29 2.67 -8.32
N ARG A 86 8.80 2.33 -9.49
CA ARG A 86 7.58 1.54 -9.64
C ARG A 86 7.88 0.36 -10.54
N GLU A 87 7.37 -0.79 -10.13
CA GLU A 87 7.27 -1.99 -10.96
C GLU A 87 5.82 -2.13 -11.41
N LEU A 88 5.57 -2.85 -12.47
CA LEU A 88 4.25 -3.04 -13.06
C LEU A 88 3.59 -1.72 -13.55
N GLY A 89 2.50 -1.85 -14.27
CA GLY A 89 1.78 -0.73 -14.84
C GLY A 89 2.61 0.11 -15.82
N GLN A 90 2.02 1.18 -16.31
CA GLN A 90 2.68 2.11 -17.22
C GLN A 90 3.92 2.78 -16.63
N SER A 91 3.92 3.03 -15.32
CA SER A 91 5.04 3.68 -14.63
C SER A 91 6.34 2.87 -14.66
N ALA A 92 6.25 1.53 -14.78
CA ALA A 92 7.43 0.69 -14.91
C ALA A 92 8.11 0.88 -16.27
N ILE A 93 7.33 1.09 -17.33
CA ILE A 93 7.86 1.30 -18.69
C ILE A 93 8.67 2.60 -18.76
N GLU A 94 8.21 3.63 -18.06
CA GLU A 94 8.88 4.93 -18.04
C GLU A 94 10.31 4.86 -17.51
N LEU A 95 10.60 3.92 -16.61
CA LEU A 95 11.94 3.71 -16.07
C LEU A 95 12.94 3.12 -17.09
N TYR A 96 12.44 2.49 -18.13
CA TYR A 96 13.24 1.85 -19.19
C TYR A 96 13.24 2.62 -20.52
N THR A 97 12.62 3.79 -20.55
CA THR A 97 12.48 4.62 -21.75
C THR A 97 13.05 6.01 -21.52
N GLN A 98 13.43 6.67 -22.62
CA GLN A 98 13.83 8.07 -22.61
C GLN A 98 12.96 8.87 -23.56
N THR A 99 12.47 10.00 -23.08
CA THR A 99 11.70 10.94 -23.91
C THR A 99 12.65 11.76 -24.76
N LYS A 100 12.38 11.84 -26.08
CA LYS A 100 13.07 12.72 -27.02
C LYS A 100 12.07 13.69 -27.63
N ALA A 101 12.36 14.95 -27.59
CA ALA A 101 11.66 15.97 -28.36
C ALA A 101 12.42 16.27 -29.67
N VAL A 102 11.70 16.33 -30.79
CA VAL A 102 12.25 16.75 -32.09
C VAL A 102 11.40 17.91 -32.59
N ASN A 103 12.07 19.04 -32.81
CA ASN A 103 11.43 20.23 -33.40
C ASN A 103 12.11 20.54 -34.73
N VAL A 104 11.31 20.63 -35.81
CA VAL A 104 11.79 20.96 -37.15
C VAL A 104 11.08 22.23 -37.60
N ALA A 105 11.85 23.27 -37.87
CA ALA A 105 11.38 24.47 -38.55
C ALA A 105 11.55 24.28 -40.07
N LEU A 106 10.48 24.47 -40.84
CA LEU A 106 10.44 24.44 -42.31
C LEU A 106 10.40 25.87 -42.85
#